data_f980fa28fd093ed09acb48d0788ff97b
#
_entry.id   f980fa28fd093ed09acb48d0788ff97b
#
_cell.length_a   1.000
_cell.length_b   1.000
_cell.length_c   1.000
_cell.angle_alpha   90.00
_cell.angle_beta   90.00
_cell.angle_gamma   90.00
#
_symmetry.space_group_name_H-M   'P 1'
#
loop_
_entity.id
_entity.type
_entity.pdbx_description
1 polymer ?
#
loop_
_entity_poly.entity_id
_entity_poly.type
_entity_poly.pdbx_seq_one_letter_code
_entity_poly.pdbx_strand_id
1 'polypeptide(L)'
;RPRDMKTLLYRLLKVPPEPALPPGSRESVQVFRAARNFYRLLLARWGIKQVSAAIGIVISLVFLAHIERNWAPQIRFWVNAAECLGVVSFLLQMPFTFLIVRLDYELRWYIVTDRSLRIRSGLLHVREMTMTFANIQHLSVHQGPLQRLLGLYDLTVRTAGGGGTEGLD
;
A
#
# COMPACT_ATOMS: atom_id res chain seq x y z
N ARG A 1 -24.06 -8.73 6.10
CA ARG A 1 -24.27 -7.31 5.71
C ARG A 1 -22.90 -6.64 5.62
N PRO A 2 -22.28 -6.54 4.42
CA PRO A 2 -20.89 -6.05 4.31
C PRO A 2 -20.71 -4.54 4.49
N ARG A 3 -21.78 -3.76 4.50
CA ARG A 3 -21.74 -2.29 4.66
C ARG A 3 -21.34 -1.86 6.07
N ASP A 4 -21.75 -2.61 7.10
CA ASP A 4 -21.55 -2.24 8.49
C ASP A 4 -20.08 -2.41 8.92
N MET A 5 -19.40 -3.44 8.42
CA MET A 5 -18.00 -3.73 8.73
C MET A 5 -17.03 -2.70 8.11
N LYS A 6 -17.31 -2.23 6.88
CA LYS A 6 -16.52 -1.16 6.25
C LYS A 6 -16.65 0.16 7.02
N THR A 7 -17.87 0.49 7.44
CA THR A 7 -18.16 1.72 8.21
C THR A 7 -17.50 1.69 9.59
N LEU A 8 -17.49 0.53 10.25
CA LEU A 8 -16.78 0.32 11.51
C LEU A 8 -15.26 0.48 11.34
N LEU A 9 -14.69 -0.11 10.29
CA LEU A 9 -13.26 0.02 9.96
C LEU A 9 -12.87 1.47 9.67
N TYR A 10 -13.68 2.21 8.91
CA TYR A 10 -13.41 3.62 8.63
C TYR A 10 -13.47 4.49 9.90
N ARG A 11 -14.39 4.20 10.84
CA ARG A 11 -14.45 4.87 12.14
C ARG A 11 -13.26 4.52 13.02
N LEU A 12 -12.88 3.24 13.08
CA LEU A 12 -11.75 2.76 13.90
C LEU A 12 -10.41 3.34 13.40
N LEU A 13 -10.23 3.41 12.08
CA LEU A 13 -9.04 3.95 11.44
C LEU A 13 -9.06 5.49 11.32
N LYS A 14 -10.12 6.14 11.85
CA LYS A 14 -10.31 7.61 11.76
C LYS A 14 -10.08 8.14 10.34
N VAL A 15 -10.57 7.40 9.33
CA VAL A 15 -10.44 7.82 7.94
C VAL A 15 -11.10 9.18 7.77
N PRO A 16 -10.36 10.22 7.35
CA PRO A 16 -10.93 11.56 7.19
C PRO A 16 -12.01 11.57 6.11
N PRO A 17 -13.01 12.48 6.22
CA PRO A 17 -14.07 12.63 5.22
C PRO A 17 -13.50 12.95 3.83
N GLU A 18 -14.36 12.94 2.82
CA GLU A 18 -13.98 13.25 1.45
C GLU A 18 -13.15 14.54 1.36
N PRO A 19 -12.10 14.59 0.51
CA PRO A 19 -11.23 15.74 0.40
C PRO A 19 -12.00 16.98 -0.09
N ALA A 20 -11.72 18.14 0.49
CA ALA A 20 -12.28 19.39 0.03
C ALA A 20 -11.88 19.66 -1.43
N LEU A 21 -12.73 20.36 -2.19
CA LEU A 21 -12.45 20.70 -3.57
C LEU A 21 -11.24 21.64 -3.66
N PRO A 22 -10.29 21.40 -4.59
CA PRO A 22 -9.17 22.28 -4.81
C PRO A 22 -9.61 23.61 -5.48
N PRO A 23 -8.76 24.65 -5.47
CA PRO A 23 -9.04 25.89 -6.19
C PRO A 23 -9.24 25.65 -7.70
N GLY A 24 -10.33 26.15 -8.26
CA GLY A 24 -10.69 26.01 -9.67
C GLY A 24 -12.18 26.22 -9.89
N SER A 25 -12.64 26.22 -11.15
CA SER A 25 -14.06 26.30 -11.46
C SER A 25 -14.76 25.01 -11.07
N ARG A 26 -15.90 25.11 -10.39
CA ARG A 26 -16.68 23.94 -9.97
C ARG A 26 -17.15 23.07 -11.14
N GLU A 27 -17.31 23.67 -12.31
CA GLU A 27 -17.73 22.99 -13.53
C GLU A 27 -16.63 22.11 -14.15
N SER A 28 -15.36 22.39 -13.86
CA SER A 28 -14.21 21.63 -14.38
C SER A 28 -13.75 20.49 -13.48
N VAL A 29 -14.39 20.25 -12.33
CA VAL A 29 -13.98 19.25 -11.37
C VAL A 29 -14.18 17.85 -11.93
N GLN A 30 -13.09 17.12 -12.10
CA GLN A 30 -13.10 15.69 -12.44
C GLN A 30 -12.44 14.89 -11.33
N VAL A 31 -13.18 13.89 -10.84
CA VAL A 31 -12.70 13.00 -9.77
C VAL A 31 -12.32 11.65 -10.37
N PHE A 32 -11.06 11.31 -10.28
CA PHE A 32 -10.55 10.02 -10.72
C PHE A 32 -10.18 9.15 -9.52
N ARG A 33 -10.36 7.85 -9.68
CA ARG A 33 -9.86 6.85 -8.74
C ARG A 33 -8.69 6.09 -9.37
N ALA A 34 -7.88 5.46 -8.54
CA ALA A 34 -6.77 4.66 -9.01
C ALA A 34 -7.23 3.58 -10.01
N ALA A 35 -6.44 3.34 -11.05
CA ALA A 35 -6.74 2.36 -12.08
C ALA A 35 -6.76 0.94 -11.51
N ARG A 36 -7.56 0.03 -12.11
CA ARG A 36 -7.59 -1.39 -11.69
C ARG A 36 -6.23 -2.07 -11.79
N ASN A 37 -5.42 -1.68 -12.77
CA ASN A 37 -4.08 -2.23 -12.94
C ASN A 37 -3.15 -1.82 -11.78
N PHE A 38 -3.35 -0.65 -11.17
CA PHE A 38 -2.66 -0.25 -9.95
C PHE A 38 -2.98 -1.20 -8.78
N TYR A 39 -4.24 -1.59 -8.61
CA TYR A 39 -4.61 -2.61 -7.62
C TYR A 39 -3.91 -3.95 -7.86
N ARG A 40 -3.82 -4.38 -9.12
CA ARG A 40 -3.07 -5.60 -9.49
C ARG A 40 -1.58 -5.48 -9.15
N LEU A 41 -0.99 -4.31 -9.35
CA LEU A 41 0.40 -4.04 -8.95
C LEU A 41 0.60 -4.16 -7.44
N LEU A 42 -0.30 -3.56 -6.64
CA LEU A 42 -0.27 -3.66 -5.18
C LEU A 42 -0.41 -5.11 -4.71
N LEU A 43 -1.32 -5.87 -5.32
CA LEU A 43 -1.50 -7.31 -5.03
C LEU A 43 -0.27 -8.12 -5.42
N ALA A 44 0.35 -7.86 -6.56
CA ALA A 44 1.57 -8.54 -6.99
C ALA A 44 2.72 -8.26 -6.01
N ARG A 45 2.93 -7.00 -5.64
CA ARG A 45 3.94 -6.61 -4.65
C ARG A 45 3.68 -7.27 -3.28
N TRP A 46 2.42 -7.30 -2.84
CA TRP A 46 2.02 -7.98 -1.61
C TRP A 46 2.27 -9.48 -1.70
N GLY A 47 1.84 -10.14 -2.78
CA GLY A 47 2.04 -11.56 -3.02
C GLY A 47 3.52 -11.96 -3.02
N ILE A 48 4.39 -11.20 -3.69
CA ILE A 48 5.84 -11.43 -3.69
C ILE A 48 6.39 -11.38 -2.25
N LYS A 49 5.99 -10.39 -1.45
CA LYS A 49 6.40 -10.29 -0.04
C LYS A 49 5.96 -11.50 0.77
N GLN A 50 4.71 -11.96 0.59
CA GLN A 50 4.18 -13.13 1.31
C GLN A 50 4.92 -14.42 0.91
N VAL A 51 5.15 -14.62 -0.39
CA VAL A 51 5.91 -15.79 -0.88
C VAL A 51 7.34 -15.78 -0.34
N SER A 52 8.02 -14.64 -0.38
CA SER A 52 9.39 -14.51 0.15
C SER A 52 9.43 -14.79 1.67
N ALA A 53 8.45 -14.30 2.42
CA ALA A 53 8.35 -14.57 3.86
C ALA A 53 8.06 -16.06 4.14
N ALA A 54 7.16 -16.67 3.37
CA ALA A 54 6.84 -18.11 3.49
C ALA A 54 8.07 -18.98 3.20
N ILE A 55 8.83 -18.66 2.16
CA ILE A 55 10.09 -19.34 1.84
C ILE A 55 11.08 -19.20 3.00
N GLY A 56 11.25 -18.00 3.56
CA GLY A 56 12.10 -17.76 4.72
C GLY A 56 11.69 -18.60 5.94
N ILE A 57 10.40 -18.69 6.23
CA ILE A 57 9.87 -19.52 7.32
C ILE A 57 10.19 -21.02 7.06
N VAL A 58 9.93 -21.52 5.85
CA VAL A 58 10.21 -22.92 5.50
C VAL A 58 11.70 -23.25 5.66
N ILE A 59 12.57 -22.35 5.17
CA ILE A 59 14.03 -22.54 5.31
C ILE A 59 14.40 -22.56 6.80
N SER A 60 13.85 -21.63 7.60
CA SER A 60 14.10 -21.58 9.05
C SER A 60 13.67 -22.86 9.76
N LEU A 61 12.45 -23.35 9.48
CA LEU A 61 11.93 -24.60 10.07
C LEU A 61 12.81 -25.81 9.71
N VAL A 62 13.19 -25.95 8.44
CA VAL A 62 14.07 -27.03 7.99
C VAL A 62 15.44 -26.97 8.65
N PHE A 63 16.01 -25.77 8.75
CA PHE A 63 17.31 -25.54 9.36
C PHE A 63 17.27 -25.87 10.86
N LEU A 64 16.27 -25.38 11.60
CA LEU A 64 16.11 -25.66 13.02
C LEU A 64 15.88 -27.16 13.26
N ALA A 65 15.00 -27.81 12.51
CA ALA A 65 14.76 -29.24 12.61
C ALA A 65 16.03 -30.08 12.41
N HIS A 66 17.00 -29.59 11.61
CA HIS A 66 18.28 -30.26 11.43
C HIS A 66 19.20 -30.13 12.64
N ILE A 67 19.20 -28.97 13.30
CA ILE A 67 20.11 -28.68 14.45
C ILE A 67 19.56 -29.24 15.76
N GLU A 68 18.24 -29.23 15.95
CA GLU A 68 17.57 -29.62 17.22
C GLU A 68 17.79 -31.06 17.66
N ARG A 69 18.29 -31.91 16.80
CA ARG A 69 18.46 -33.35 17.10
C ARG A 69 19.23 -33.62 18.36
N ASN A 70 20.20 -32.76 18.71
CA ASN A 70 21.09 -32.91 19.87
C ASN A 70 20.70 -32.03 21.06
N TRP A 71 19.55 -31.35 21.01
CA TRP A 71 19.15 -30.45 22.09
C TRP A 71 18.36 -31.16 23.19
N ALA A 72 18.46 -30.62 24.42
CA ALA A 72 17.69 -31.11 25.55
C ALA A 72 16.16 -30.99 25.27
N PRO A 73 15.33 -31.95 25.74
CA PRO A 73 13.89 -31.99 25.45
C PRO A 73 13.17 -30.69 25.83
N GLN A 74 13.58 -30.02 26.90
CA GLN A 74 13.00 -28.76 27.36
C GLN A 74 13.23 -27.65 26.37
N ILE A 75 14.45 -27.56 25.78
CA ILE A 75 14.80 -26.52 24.79
C ILE A 75 14.01 -26.77 23.51
N ARG A 76 13.93 -28.00 23.03
CA ARG A 76 13.13 -28.39 21.86
C ARG A 76 11.67 -28.02 22.00
N PHE A 77 11.08 -28.22 23.18
CA PHE A 77 9.68 -27.83 23.44
C PHE A 77 9.45 -26.33 23.20
N TRP A 78 10.33 -25.48 23.76
CA TRP A 78 10.19 -24.04 23.61
C TRP A 78 10.45 -23.56 22.19
N VAL A 79 11.39 -24.19 21.48
CA VAL A 79 11.67 -23.82 20.08
C VAL A 79 10.49 -24.24 19.19
N ASN A 80 9.97 -25.44 19.31
CA ASN A 80 8.78 -25.88 18.56
C ASN A 80 7.54 -24.99 18.86
N ALA A 81 7.37 -24.57 20.11
CA ALA A 81 6.31 -23.63 20.48
C ALA A 81 6.49 -22.26 19.81
N ALA A 82 7.71 -21.74 19.75
CA ALA A 82 8.02 -20.50 19.08
C ALA A 82 7.83 -20.59 17.55
N GLU A 83 8.21 -21.71 16.93
CA GLU A 83 7.97 -21.98 15.51
C GLU A 83 6.48 -22.02 15.19
N CYS A 84 5.72 -22.75 16.00
CA CYS A 84 4.26 -22.83 15.86
C CYS A 84 3.61 -21.44 15.96
N LEU A 85 4.03 -20.63 16.96
CA LEU A 85 3.57 -19.27 17.13
C LEU A 85 3.95 -18.39 15.94
N GLY A 86 5.16 -18.55 15.39
CA GLY A 86 5.63 -17.84 14.20
C GLY A 86 4.77 -18.14 12.97
N VAL A 87 4.48 -19.42 12.70
CA VAL A 87 3.62 -19.85 11.59
C VAL A 87 2.19 -19.32 11.77
N VAL A 88 1.61 -19.45 12.97
CA VAL A 88 0.26 -18.94 13.27
C VAL A 88 0.21 -17.41 13.08
N SER A 89 1.20 -16.69 13.58
CA SER A 89 1.29 -15.23 13.42
C SER A 89 1.39 -14.83 11.94
N PHE A 90 2.16 -15.58 11.15
CA PHE A 90 2.28 -15.37 9.72
C PHE A 90 0.92 -15.58 9.01
N LEU A 91 0.18 -16.62 9.35
CA LEU A 91 -1.13 -16.89 8.76
C LEU A 91 -2.17 -15.81 9.16
N LEU A 92 -2.16 -15.37 10.42
CA LEU A 92 -3.07 -14.35 10.92
C LEU A 92 -2.80 -12.97 10.32
N GLN A 93 -1.53 -12.62 10.05
CA GLN A 93 -1.19 -11.33 9.46
C GLN A 93 -1.60 -11.22 7.98
N MET A 94 -1.76 -12.34 7.24
CA MET A 94 -2.12 -12.33 5.82
C MET A 94 -3.43 -11.61 5.52
N PRO A 95 -4.58 -11.95 6.14
CA PRO A 95 -5.83 -11.26 5.89
C PRO A 95 -5.79 -9.79 6.32
N PHE A 96 -5.05 -9.48 7.40
CA PHE A 96 -4.90 -8.11 7.88
C PHE A 96 -4.11 -7.25 6.88
N THR A 97 -2.96 -7.72 6.41
CA THR A 97 -2.14 -7.00 5.42
C THR A 97 -2.81 -6.92 4.06
N PHE A 98 -3.56 -7.94 3.64
CA PHE A 98 -4.40 -7.88 2.45
C PHE A 98 -5.46 -6.78 2.56
N LEU A 99 -6.12 -6.66 3.72
CA LEU A 99 -7.11 -5.62 3.97
C LEU A 99 -6.50 -4.22 3.88
N ILE A 100 -5.29 -4.02 4.43
CA ILE A 100 -4.55 -2.76 4.32
C ILE A 100 -4.30 -2.40 2.84
N VAL A 101 -3.82 -3.34 2.04
CA VAL A 101 -3.58 -3.14 0.60
C VAL A 101 -4.86 -2.73 -0.13
N ARG A 102 -5.96 -3.38 0.19
CA ARG A 102 -7.27 -3.08 -0.40
C ARG A 102 -7.76 -1.68 -0.01
N LEU A 103 -7.64 -1.32 1.26
CA LEU A 103 -8.06 0.00 1.76
C LEU A 103 -7.18 1.12 1.20
N ASP A 104 -5.87 0.91 1.08
CA ASP A 104 -4.97 1.87 0.47
C ASP A 104 -5.36 2.18 -0.99
N TYR A 105 -5.75 1.15 -1.75
CA TYR A 105 -6.30 1.33 -3.09
C TYR A 105 -7.64 2.08 -3.09
N GLU A 106 -8.59 1.72 -2.22
CA GLU A 106 -9.93 2.32 -2.18
C GLU A 106 -9.90 3.81 -1.74
N LEU A 107 -8.90 4.20 -0.94
CA LEU A 107 -8.76 5.56 -0.39
C LEU A 107 -7.92 6.50 -1.24
N ARG A 108 -7.43 6.06 -2.39
CA ARG A 108 -6.65 6.89 -3.30
C ARG A 108 -7.55 7.67 -4.24
N TRP A 109 -7.45 9.00 -4.17
CA TRP A 109 -8.27 9.95 -4.91
C TRP A 109 -7.42 10.94 -5.68
N TYR A 110 -7.85 11.24 -6.91
CA TYR A 110 -7.25 12.26 -7.78
C TYR A 110 -8.35 13.23 -8.19
N ILE A 111 -8.24 14.49 -7.79
CA ILE A 111 -9.19 15.54 -8.13
C ILE A 111 -8.47 16.52 -9.05
N VAL A 112 -8.93 16.59 -10.29
CA VAL A 112 -8.37 17.46 -11.33
C VAL A 112 -9.35 18.58 -11.60
N THR A 113 -8.84 19.81 -11.67
CA THR A 113 -9.59 21.00 -12.12
C THR A 113 -8.86 21.62 -13.32
N ASP A 114 -9.43 22.68 -13.87
CA ASP A 114 -8.79 23.47 -14.95
C ASP A 114 -7.44 24.08 -14.56
N ARG A 115 -7.16 24.28 -13.26
CA ARG A 115 -5.96 24.98 -12.76
C ARG A 115 -5.11 24.17 -11.79
N SER A 116 -5.65 23.12 -11.20
CA SER A 116 -4.97 22.42 -10.12
C SER A 116 -5.26 20.92 -10.12
N LEU A 117 -4.30 20.17 -9.55
CA LEU A 117 -4.41 18.75 -9.25
C LEU A 117 -4.30 18.56 -7.74
N ARG A 118 -5.28 17.88 -7.15
CA ARG A 118 -5.23 17.44 -5.76
C ARG A 118 -5.17 15.93 -5.71
N ILE A 119 -4.19 15.42 -4.98
CA ILE A 119 -3.98 14.00 -4.79
C ILE A 119 -4.11 13.71 -3.32
N ARG A 120 -4.86 12.67 -3.00
CA ARG A 120 -4.95 12.11 -1.68
C ARG A 120 -4.58 10.64 -1.74
N SER A 121 -3.62 10.23 -0.93
CA SER A 121 -3.14 8.86 -0.85
C SER A 121 -2.82 8.45 0.58
N GLY A 122 -2.80 7.15 0.83
CA GLY A 122 -2.43 6.54 2.10
C GLY A 122 -3.60 6.29 3.05
N LEU A 123 -3.50 5.20 3.78
CA LEU A 123 -4.46 4.75 4.79
C LEU A 123 -4.03 5.18 6.20
N LEU A 124 -2.80 4.85 6.59
CA LEU A 124 -2.26 5.12 7.93
C LEU A 124 -1.68 6.54 8.04
N HIS A 125 -1.06 7.01 6.97
CA HIS A 125 -0.53 8.37 6.84
C HIS A 125 -1.19 9.00 5.62
N VAL A 126 -2.29 9.70 5.86
CA VAL A 126 -3.00 10.40 4.79
C VAL A 126 -2.13 11.56 4.34
N ARG A 127 -1.70 11.52 3.08
CA ARG A 127 -1.00 12.61 2.41
C ARG A 127 -1.96 13.27 1.45
N GLU A 128 -2.13 14.55 1.59
CA GLU A 128 -2.84 15.38 0.65
C GLU A 128 -1.87 16.38 0.02
N MET A 129 -1.79 16.35 -1.29
CA MET A 129 -1.01 17.32 -2.05
C MET A 129 -1.93 18.05 -3.00
N THR A 130 -1.82 19.36 -3.02
CA THR A 130 -2.49 20.21 -4.01
C THR A 130 -1.43 21.01 -4.75
N MET A 131 -1.41 20.85 -6.07
CA MET A 131 -0.48 21.58 -6.94
C MET A 131 -1.24 22.33 -8.02
N THR A 132 -0.81 23.55 -8.34
CA THR A 132 -1.32 24.32 -9.48
C THR A 132 -0.49 24.01 -10.71
N PHE A 133 -1.11 23.89 -11.86
CA PHE A 133 -0.41 23.57 -13.11
C PHE A 133 0.62 24.64 -13.48
N ALA A 134 0.35 25.89 -13.12
CA ALA A 134 1.30 27.01 -13.35
C ALA A 134 2.64 26.85 -12.61
N ASN A 135 2.68 26.10 -11.52
CA ASN A 135 3.88 25.90 -10.71
C ASN A 135 4.66 24.63 -11.07
N ILE A 136 4.20 23.85 -12.03
CA ILE A 136 4.89 22.64 -12.48
C ILE A 136 6.11 23.05 -13.32
N GLN A 137 7.29 22.63 -12.88
CA GLN A 137 8.55 22.88 -13.58
C GLN A 137 9.08 21.66 -14.31
N HIS A 138 8.88 20.47 -13.75
CA HIS A 138 9.45 19.26 -14.31
C HIS A 138 8.49 18.07 -14.13
N LEU A 139 8.33 17.32 -15.21
CA LEU A 139 7.58 16.07 -15.24
C LEU A 139 8.54 14.96 -15.66
N SER A 140 8.67 13.94 -14.85
CA SER A 140 9.41 12.72 -15.21
C SER A 140 8.52 11.49 -15.11
N VAL A 141 8.67 10.60 -16.06
CA VAL A 141 7.93 9.35 -16.15
C VAL A 141 8.90 8.20 -15.93
N HIS A 142 8.61 7.35 -14.99
CA HIS A 142 9.37 6.14 -14.69
C HIS A 142 8.49 4.92 -14.83
N GLN A 143 9.10 3.80 -15.25
CA GLN A 143 8.39 2.55 -15.41
C GLN A 143 9.27 1.36 -15.01
N GLY A 144 8.90 0.70 -13.93
CA GLY A 144 9.53 -0.54 -13.50
C GLY A 144 9.04 -1.77 -14.31
N PRO A 145 9.71 -2.94 -14.17
CA PRO A 145 9.37 -4.14 -14.94
C PRO A 145 7.93 -4.63 -14.68
N LEU A 146 7.46 -4.65 -13.46
CA LEU A 146 6.07 -5.01 -13.13
C LEU A 146 5.05 -3.99 -13.65
N GLN A 147 5.40 -2.71 -13.61
CA GLN A 147 4.56 -1.64 -14.12
C GLN A 147 4.45 -1.72 -15.64
N ARG A 148 5.54 -2.06 -16.33
CA ARG A 148 5.56 -2.28 -17.79
C ARG A 148 4.61 -3.41 -18.18
N LEU A 149 4.62 -4.53 -17.45
CA LEU A 149 3.72 -5.65 -17.68
C LEU A 149 2.24 -5.29 -17.49
N LEU A 150 1.95 -4.35 -16.57
CA LEU A 150 0.60 -3.92 -16.24
C LEU A 150 0.17 -2.64 -17.00
N GLY A 151 1.02 -2.07 -17.86
CA GLY A 151 0.74 -0.83 -18.58
C GLY A 151 0.62 0.39 -17.68
N LEU A 152 1.39 0.44 -16.58
CA LEU A 152 1.41 1.53 -15.60
C LEU A 152 2.68 2.36 -15.72
N TYR A 153 2.58 3.63 -15.36
CA TYR A 153 3.68 4.58 -15.33
C TYR A 153 3.65 5.36 -14.03
N ASP A 154 4.81 5.58 -13.41
CA ASP A 154 4.99 6.51 -12.31
C ASP A 154 5.26 7.90 -12.86
N LEU A 155 4.43 8.86 -12.45
CA LEU A 155 4.60 10.25 -12.82
C LEU A 155 5.16 11.02 -11.63
N THR A 156 6.37 11.54 -11.76
CA THR A 156 6.98 12.42 -10.76
C THR A 156 6.85 13.87 -11.19
N VAL A 157 6.26 14.71 -10.34
CA VAL A 157 6.03 16.12 -10.58
C VAL A 157 6.89 16.94 -9.63
N ARG A 158 7.64 17.91 -10.19
CA ARG A 158 8.38 18.91 -9.39
C ARG A 158 7.77 20.28 -9.58
N THR A 159 7.59 20.99 -8.49
CA THR A 159 7.02 22.35 -8.45
C THR A 159 8.06 23.38 -8.00
N ALA A 160 7.89 24.66 -8.39
CA ALA A 160 8.83 25.75 -8.16
C ALA A 160 9.08 26.11 -6.67
N GLY A 161 8.21 25.71 -5.76
CA GLY A 161 8.26 26.16 -4.36
C GLY A 161 8.53 25.08 -3.31
N GLY A 162 8.79 23.83 -3.70
CA GLY A 162 8.92 22.75 -2.75
C GLY A 162 9.87 21.67 -3.22
N GLY A 163 10.95 21.48 -2.50
CA GLY A 163 11.86 20.36 -2.66
C GLY A 163 11.24 19.01 -2.23
N GLY A 164 10.18 18.57 -2.85
CA GLY A 164 9.59 17.26 -2.68
C GLY A 164 9.56 16.54 -4.02
N THR A 165 10.47 15.59 -4.24
CA THR A 165 10.30 14.55 -5.24
C THR A 165 9.26 13.57 -4.68
N GLU A 166 7.99 13.76 -5.01
CA GLU A 166 6.97 12.77 -4.71
C GLU A 166 6.63 12.03 -5.99
N GLY A 167 6.97 10.72 -6.00
CA GLY A 167 6.45 9.81 -7.00
C GLY A 167 4.95 9.64 -6.79
N LEU A 168 4.20 9.78 -7.84
CA LEU A 168 2.78 9.42 -7.91
C LEU A 168 2.73 7.92 -8.21
N ASP A 169 2.87 7.09 -7.16
CA ASP A 169 2.68 5.64 -7.25
C ASP A 169 1.21 5.28 -7.42
#